data_7d7c1262580763ddb7b1a0315406cd59
#
_entry.id   7d7c1262580763ddb7b1a0315406cd59
#
_cell.length_a   1.000
_cell.length_b   1.000
_cell.length_c   1.000
_cell.angle_alpha   90.00
_cell.angle_beta   90.00
_cell.angle_gamma   90.00
#
_symmetry.space_group_name_H-M   'P 1'
#
loop_
_entity.id
_entity.type
_entity.pdbx_description
1 polymer ?
#
loop_
_entity_poly.entity_id
_entity_poly.type
_entity_poly.pdbx_seq_one_letter_code
_entity_poly.pdbx_strand_id
1 'polypeptide(L)'
;MGIEPKLRFRVRTDRIGQPIKCITAIELTDSLLQFRRTEPGIRHIISQCVRQRESSSCQYHLVSSLGKGLTASSLGRLLRSRGIHVLQQKLDPYINVDPGTMNPFQHGEVYVTEDGAETDLDIGHYERFLDVFLSQKANVTTGQIYQEVLRKERAGEYLGQCVQVIPHITNEIKSRMRAQASDDVDVIITEIGGTVGDIESQPFLEAAREVRRDLGPDNCMFVHVSLVPYISAAHELKTKPTQHSVMMLRQLGISPDALVLRSDRPLNQSIKDKISLMCDVDAEGVVNCVDAPSIYDVPKILFEEGLDAYVVRELGLPFHDVDWDEWADLLERVHHPKHEVNIAIVGKYIDLPDAYLSVTEAIKAGGFANWAKVNVKWVAADRCE
;
A
#
# COMPACT_ATOMS: atom_id res chain seq x y z
N MET A 1 -12.52 32.71 -39.47
CA MET A 1 -11.83 33.96 -39.16
C MET A 1 -10.94 33.69 -37.98
N GLY A 2 -9.65 33.49 -38.24
CA GLY A 2 -8.66 33.18 -37.24
C GLY A 2 -8.18 34.41 -36.50
N ILE A 3 -7.97 34.29 -35.23
CA ILE A 3 -7.26 35.28 -34.42
C ILE A 3 -5.93 34.61 -33.97
N GLU A 4 -4.86 34.96 -34.69
CA GLU A 4 -3.50 34.66 -34.23
C GLU A 4 -3.10 35.66 -33.12
N PRO A 5 -2.57 35.22 -31.99
CA PRO A 5 -1.95 36.12 -31.03
C PRO A 5 -0.49 36.38 -31.45
N LYS A 6 -0.21 37.58 -31.90
CA LYS A 6 1.15 38.07 -32.14
C LYS A 6 1.83 38.37 -30.83
N LEU A 7 2.67 37.47 -30.34
CA LEU A 7 3.61 37.71 -29.27
C LEU A 7 4.80 38.50 -29.83
N ARG A 8 4.97 39.75 -29.43
CA ARG A 8 6.19 40.54 -29.67
C ARG A 8 7.22 40.27 -28.59
N PHE A 9 8.30 39.62 -28.96
CA PHE A 9 9.47 39.47 -28.09
C PHE A 9 10.39 40.69 -28.21
N ARG A 10 10.77 41.24 -27.03
CA ARG A 10 11.86 42.24 -26.94
C ARG A 10 13.14 41.47 -26.64
N VAL A 11 14.06 41.43 -27.60
CA VAL A 11 15.40 40.86 -27.43
C VAL A 11 16.23 41.84 -26.59
N ARG A 12 16.73 41.39 -25.44
CA ARG A 12 17.79 42.12 -24.72
C ARG A 12 19.15 41.68 -25.22
N THR A 13 19.95 42.60 -25.62
CA THR A 13 21.37 42.38 -26.01
C THR A 13 22.27 42.65 -24.81
N ASP A 14 23.42 41.96 -24.74
CA ASP A 14 24.45 42.24 -23.76
C ASP A 14 25.22 43.56 -24.09
N ARG A 15 26.14 43.96 -23.21
CA ARG A 15 26.94 45.20 -23.35
C ARG A 15 27.84 45.24 -24.59
N ILE A 16 27.94 44.15 -25.38
CA ILE A 16 28.79 43.99 -26.57
C ILE A 16 27.94 43.85 -27.84
N GLY A 17 26.57 43.93 -27.73
CA GLY A 17 25.69 43.89 -28.90
C GLY A 17 25.43 42.50 -29.49
N GLN A 18 25.86 41.43 -28.83
CA GLN A 18 25.54 40.07 -29.29
C GLN A 18 24.18 39.59 -28.70
N PRO A 19 23.35 38.84 -29.51
CA PRO A 19 22.12 38.30 -28.98
C PRO A 19 22.38 37.23 -27.95
N ILE A 20 21.93 37.47 -26.71
CA ILE A 20 21.92 36.43 -25.67
C ILE A 20 20.95 35.33 -26.16
N LYS A 21 21.47 34.13 -26.42
CA LYS A 21 20.65 32.96 -26.64
C LYS A 21 19.85 32.71 -25.38
N CYS A 22 18.60 33.20 -25.35
CA CYS A 22 17.62 32.79 -24.39
C CYS A 22 17.36 31.30 -24.66
N ILE A 23 17.88 30.42 -23.82
CA ILE A 23 17.46 29.02 -23.81
C ILE A 23 16.00 29.05 -23.35
N THR A 24 15.15 28.71 -24.27
CA THR A 24 13.72 28.95 -24.26
C THR A 24 13.06 28.13 -23.18
N ALA A 25 12.20 28.77 -22.39
CA ALA A 25 11.17 28.16 -21.53
C ALA A 25 10.22 27.18 -22.26
N ILE A 26 10.47 26.82 -23.49
CA ILE A 26 9.65 25.95 -24.35
C ILE A 26 9.93 24.46 -24.06
N GLU A 27 11.14 24.08 -23.68
CA GLU A 27 11.41 22.68 -23.32
C GLU A 27 10.88 22.29 -21.93
N LEU A 28 10.70 23.27 -21.04
CA LEU A 28 10.03 23.04 -19.75
C LEU A 28 8.51 22.88 -19.88
N THR A 29 7.93 23.44 -20.94
CA THR A 29 6.48 23.29 -21.17
C THR A 29 6.11 21.96 -21.82
N ASP A 30 6.98 21.35 -22.62
CA ASP A 30 6.70 20.05 -23.23
C ASP A 30 6.80 18.89 -22.23
N SER A 31 7.75 18.94 -21.29
CA SER A 31 7.79 17.95 -20.21
C SER A 31 6.64 18.12 -19.21
N LEU A 32 6.19 19.35 -18.96
CA LEU A 32 4.98 19.61 -18.15
C LEU A 32 3.68 19.30 -18.90
N LEU A 33 3.68 19.40 -20.22
CA LEU A 33 2.53 19.03 -21.05
C LEU A 33 2.44 17.50 -21.29
N GLN A 34 3.57 16.79 -21.31
CA GLN A 34 3.55 15.32 -21.25
C GLN A 34 3.04 14.80 -19.91
N PHE A 35 3.29 15.52 -18.79
CA PHE A 35 2.72 15.20 -17.48
C PHE A 35 1.20 15.45 -17.37
N ARG A 36 0.62 16.26 -18.26
CA ARG A 36 -0.83 16.55 -18.30
C ARG A 36 -1.66 15.61 -19.20
N ARG A 37 -1.04 14.64 -19.86
CA ARG A 37 -1.78 13.49 -20.37
C ARG A 37 -2.02 12.54 -19.21
N THR A 38 -2.95 12.91 -18.36
CA THR A 38 -3.60 11.97 -17.45
C THR A 38 -4.18 10.87 -18.31
N GLU A 39 -3.72 9.65 -18.11
CA GLU A 39 -4.41 8.49 -18.67
C GLU A 39 -5.84 8.54 -18.13
N PRO A 40 -6.85 8.70 -19.01
CA PRO A 40 -8.21 8.88 -18.53
C PRO A 40 -8.72 7.58 -17.95
N GLY A 41 -9.01 7.57 -16.67
CA GLY A 41 -9.80 6.52 -16.06
C GLY A 41 -9.21 5.81 -14.86
N ILE A 42 -7.88 5.80 -14.66
CA ILE A 42 -7.28 5.04 -13.53
C ILE A 42 -7.39 5.80 -12.22
N ARG A 43 -7.86 5.11 -11.18
CA ARG A 43 -7.98 5.61 -9.81
C ARG A 43 -6.86 5.09 -8.94
N HIS A 44 -6.45 5.86 -7.95
CA HIS A 44 -5.41 5.47 -7.01
C HIS A 44 -5.93 5.46 -5.59
N ILE A 45 -5.70 4.36 -4.90
CA ILE A 45 -5.92 4.23 -3.46
C ILE A 45 -4.55 4.11 -2.80
N ILE A 46 -4.26 5.00 -1.87
CA ILE A 46 -2.98 5.02 -1.16
C ILE A 46 -3.24 4.69 0.30
N SER A 47 -2.65 3.59 0.77
CA SER A 47 -2.82 3.08 2.13
C SER A 47 -1.58 3.30 2.98
N GLN A 48 -1.77 3.78 4.20
CA GLN A 48 -0.70 3.94 5.17
C GLN A 48 -1.14 3.76 6.63
N CYS A 49 -0.17 3.42 7.49
CA CYS A 49 -0.40 3.09 8.89
C CYS A 49 0.59 3.75 9.86
N VAL A 50 0.25 3.78 11.16
CA VAL A 50 1.13 4.18 12.27
C VAL A 50 1.48 3.00 13.14
N ARG A 51 2.78 2.88 13.46
CA ARG A 51 3.28 1.94 14.47
C ARG A 51 3.28 2.62 15.84
N GLN A 52 2.68 1.99 16.85
CA GLN A 52 2.94 2.34 18.24
C GLN A 52 3.91 1.33 18.84
N ARG A 53 4.98 1.82 19.50
CA ARG A 53 5.80 0.99 20.39
C ARG A 53 4.97 0.64 21.61
N GLU A 54 4.59 -0.61 21.74
CA GLU A 54 4.11 -1.14 23.01
C GLU A 54 5.29 -1.61 23.84
N SER A 55 5.41 -1.03 25.02
CA SER A 55 6.17 -1.59 26.12
C SER A 55 5.22 -2.50 26.91
N SER A 56 5.39 -3.76 26.81
CA SER A 56 5.16 -4.84 27.78
C SER A 56 4.53 -6.10 27.16
N SER A 57 5.29 -7.17 27.30
CA SER A 57 4.92 -8.59 27.39
C SER A 57 3.45 -8.93 27.06
N CYS A 58 3.16 -9.18 25.79
CA CYS A 58 2.15 -10.15 25.40
C CYS A 58 2.71 -10.96 24.24
N GLN A 59 2.95 -12.23 24.51
CA GLN A 59 3.33 -13.22 23.51
C GLN A 59 2.14 -13.51 22.61
N TYR A 60 1.96 -12.72 21.59
CA TYR A 60 1.25 -13.13 20.40
C TYR A 60 2.12 -12.71 19.23
N HIS A 61 2.54 -13.71 18.46
CA HIS A 61 3.28 -13.55 17.22
C HIS A 61 2.49 -12.67 16.27
N LEU A 62 2.67 -11.39 16.37
CA LEU A 62 2.13 -10.43 15.42
C LEU A 62 3.12 -10.31 14.28
N VAL A 63 2.68 -10.84 13.16
CA VAL A 63 3.05 -10.40 11.83
C VAL A 63 3.34 -8.91 11.88
N SER A 64 4.49 -8.51 11.42
CA SER A 64 4.95 -7.14 11.40
C SER A 64 3.83 -6.22 10.93
N SER A 65 3.48 -5.25 11.78
CA SER A 65 2.57 -4.16 11.50
C SER A 65 1.06 -4.45 11.51
N LEU A 66 0.31 -3.41 11.74
CA LEU A 66 -1.15 -3.27 11.89
C LEU A 66 -2.02 -3.87 10.77
N GLY A 67 -1.46 -4.68 9.85
CA GLY A 67 -2.22 -5.31 8.77
C GLY A 67 -2.58 -4.38 7.63
N LYS A 68 -1.71 -3.43 7.26
CA LYS A 68 -1.85 -2.59 6.06
C LYS A 68 -1.98 -3.44 4.81
N GLY A 69 -1.03 -4.35 4.57
CA GLY A 69 -1.03 -5.26 3.44
C GLY A 69 -2.29 -6.09 3.37
N LEU A 70 -2.71 -6.64 4.51
CA LEU A 70 -3.95 -7.41 4.61
C LEU A 70 -5.20 -6.55 4.34
N THR A 71 -5.24 -5.32 4.87
CA THR A 71 -6.34 -4.38 4.58
C THR A 71 -6.39 -4.01 3.10
N ALA A 72 -5.24 -3.71 2.51
CA ALA A 72 -5.11 -3.38 1.09
C ALA A 72 -5.53 -4.56 0.20
N SER A 73 -5.04 -5.78 0.51
CA SER A 73 -5.42 -7.00 -0.21
C SER A 73 -6.91 -7.30 -0.10
N SER A 74 -7.48 -7.13 1.10
CA SER A 74 -8.90 -7.37 1.35
C SER A 74 -9.79 -6.37 0.62
N LEU A 75 -9.43 -5.09 0.62
CA LEU A 75 -10.11 -4.08 -0.19
C LEU A 75 -9.98 -4.38 -1.68
N GLY A 76 -8.78 -4.74 -2.14
CA GLY A 76 -8.55 -5.15 -3.52
C GLY A 76 -9.42 -6.33 -3.93
N ARG A 77 -9.56 -7.35 -3.07
CA ARG A 77 -10.47 -8.49 -3.31
C ARG A 77 -11.92 -8.04 -3.43
N LEU A 78 -12.39 -7.17 -2.55
CA LEU A 78 -13.76 -6.65 -2.59
C LEU A 78 -14.06 -5.89 -3.88
N LEU A 79 -13.15 -4.99 -4.28
CA LEU A 79 -13.29 -4.24 -5.54
C LEU A 79 -13.29 -5.18 -6.74
N ARG A 80 -12.41 -6.19 -6.75
CA ARG A 80 -12.40 -7.22 -7.80
C ARG A 80 -13.69 -8.03 -7.84
N SER A 81 -14.24 -8.40 -6.69
CA SER A 81 -15.54 -9.08 -6.60
C SER A 81 -16.72 -8.21 -7.06
N ARG A 82 -16.51 -6.91 -7.24
CA ARG A 82 -17.45 -5.98 -7.92
C ARG A 82 -17.16 -5.83 -9.41
N GLY A 83 -16.24 -6.61 -9.97
CA GLY A 83 -15.86 -6.55 -11.38
C GLY A 83 -14.91 -5.39 -11.72
N ILE A 84 -14.26 -4.77 -10.74
CA ILE A 84 -13.28 -3.70 -10.92
C ILE A 84 -11.90 -4.33 -11.08
N HIS A 85 -11.14 -3.92 -12.09
CA HIS A 85 -9.79 -4.42 -12.32
C HIS A 85 -8.79 -3.69 -11.42
N VAL A 86 -8.25 -4.41 -10.44
CA VAL A 86 -7.38 -3.89 -9.41
C VAL A 86 -5.98 -4.48 -9.52
N LEU A 87 -4.96 -3.64 -9.47
CA LEU A 87 -3.58 -4.04 -9.18
C LEU A 87 -3.11 -3.44 -7.85
N GLN A 88 -2.12 -4.10 -7.24
CA GLN A 88 -1.52 -3.65 -5.99
C GLN A 88 -0.02 -3.48 -6.12
N GLN A 89 0.53 -2.55 -5.33
CA GLN A 89 1.96 -2.35 -5.21
C GLN A 89 2.33 -1.91 -3.80
N LYS A 90 3.57 -2.17 -3.45
CA LYS A 90 4.17 -1.80 -2.18
C LYS A 90 5.36 -0.88 -2.38
N LEU A 91 5.43 0.18 -1.58
CA LEU A 91 6.55 1.09 -1.48
C LEU A 91 7.23 0.86 -0.13
N ASP A 92 8.44 0.31 -0.14
CA ASP A 92 9.20 -0.02 1.06
C ASP A 92 10.27 1.02 1.35
N PRO A 93 10.25 1.62 2.56
CA PRO A 93 11.15 2.73 2.88
C PRO A 93 12.58 2.30 3.24
N TYR A 94 12.91 1.02 3.25
CA TYR A 94 14.27 0.58 3.51
C TYR A 94 15.22 0.86 2.32
N ILE A 95 16.53 1.01 2.61
CA ILE A 95 17.55 1.38 1.63
C ILE A 95 18.05 0.18 0.81
N ASN A 96 17.70 -1.04 1.18
CA ASN A 96 18.06 -2.21 0.37
C ASN A 96 17.40 -2.09 -1.01
N VAL A 97 18.12 -2.53 -2.04
CA VAL A 97 17.61 -2.53 -3.42
C VAL A 97 16.47 -3.55 -3.57
N ASP A 98 16.62 -4.69 -2.92
CA ASP A 98 15.63 -5.75 -2.81
C ASP A 98 15.79 -6.49 -1.46
N PRO A 99 14.86 -7.36 -1.07
CA PRO A 99 14.95 -8.10 0.18
C PRO A 99 15.86 -9.33 0.13
N GLY A 100 16.43 -9.68 -1.00
CA GLY A 100 17.17 -10.94 -1.21
C GLY A 100 18.36 -11.17 -0.29
N THR A 101 18.97 -10.09 0.21
CA THR A 101 20.08 -10.17 1.17
C THR A 101 19.67 -9.91 2.62
N MET A 102 18.40 -9.70 2.89
CA MET A 102 17.91 -9.42 4.24
C MET A 102 17.89 -10.68 5.11
N ASN A 103 18.05 -10.46 6.41
CA ASN A 103 17.92 -11.53 7.38
C ASN A 103 16.45 -11.95 7.53
N PRO A 104 16.10 -13.24 7.28
CA PRO A 104 14.72 -13.73 7.43
C PRO A 104 14.12 -13.50 8.81
N PHE A 105 14.92 -13.45 9.89
CA PHE A 105 14.44 -13.13 11.23
C PHE A 105 13.98 -11.67 11.39
N GLN A 106 14.39 -10.78 10.50
CA GLN A 106 14.01 -9.35 10.55
C GLN A 106 12.94 -8.99 9.55
N HIS A 107 12.92 -9.68 8.40
CA HIS A 107 12.10 -9.30 7.26
C HIS A 107 11.02 -10.34 6.91
N GLY A 108 11.17 -11.58 7.32
CA GLY A 108 10.37 -12.71 6.86
C GLY A 108 10.94 -13.33 5.57
N GLU A 109 10.10 -13.98 4.80
CA GLU A 109 10.53 -14.58 3.52
C GLU A 109 10.78 -13.53 2.45
N VAL A 110 11.59 -13.89 1.46
CA VAL A 110 11.68 -13.20 0.17
C VAL A 110 10.68 -13.84 -0.76
N TYR A 111 9.67 -13.07 -1.19
CA TYR A 111 8.69 -13.55 -2.17
C TYR A 111 9.23 -13.32 -3.58
N VAL A 112 9.16 -14.35 -4.42
CA VAL A 112 9.65 -14.27 -5.81
C VAL A 112 8.46 -14.26 -6.75
N THR A 113 8.33 -13.18 -7.53
CA THR A 113 7.28 -13.03 -8.54
C THR A 113 7.54 -13.90 -9.77
N GLU A 114 6.54 -14.07 -10.65
CA GLU A 114 6.67 -14.89 -11.85
C GLU A 114 7.80 -14.44 -12.78
N ASP A 115 8.09 -13.14 -12.84
CA ASP A 115 9.21 -12.57 -13.61
C ASP A 115 10.58 -12.70 -12.89
N GLY A 116 10.62 -13.40 -11.75
CA GLY A 116 11.85 -13.71 -11.03
C GLY A 116 12.37 -12.60 -10.12
N ALA A 117 11.59 -11.56 -9.87
CA ALA A 117 12.00 -10.48 -8.96
C ALA A 117 11.86 -10.91 -7.49
N GLU A 118 12.88 -10.59 -6.70
CA GLU A 118 12.87 -10.75 -5.25
C GLU A 118 12.13 -9.57 -4.61
N THR A 119 11.05 -9.87 -3.89
CA THR A 119 10.11 -8.87 -3.38
C THR A 119 9.74 -9.12 -1.92
N ASP A 120 9.08 -8.13 -1.32
CA ASP A 120 8.52 -8.24 0.02
C ASP A 120 7.41 -9.30 0.09
N LEU A 121 7.28 -9.94 1.24
CA LEU A 121 6.30 -11.02 1.49
C LEU A 121 4.82 -10.59 1.29
N ASP A 122 4.51 -9.30 1.43
CA ASP A 122 3.16 -8.79 1.22
C ASP A 122 2.70 -8.93 -0.23
N ILE A 123 3.63 -8.97 -1.21
CA ILE A 123 3.31 -9.23 -2.61
C ILE A 123 2.62 -10.59 -2.76
N GLY A 124 3.05 -11.60 -2.01
CA GLY A 124 2.38 -12.90 -1.97
C GLY A 124 0.94 -12.82 -1.44
N HIS A 125 0.66 -11.94 -0.46
CA HIS A 125 -0.71 -11.69 -0.02
C HIS A 125 -1.53 -11.01 -1.13
N TYR A 126 -0.96 -10.04 -1.84
CA TYR A 126 -1.65 -9.35 -2.94
C TYR A 126 -2.04 -10.34 -4.04
N GLU A 127 -1.11 -11.20 -4.47
CA GLU A 127 -1.40 -12.22 -5.49
C GLU A 127 -2.48 -13.20 -5.04
N ARG A 128 -2.41 -13.71 -3.81
CA ARG A 128 -3.40 -14.67 -3.27
C ARG A 128 -4.80 -14.08 -3.14
N PHE A 129 -4.93 -12.82 -2.75
CA PHE A 129 -6.23 -12.18 -2.57
C PHE A 129 -6.83 -11.71 -3.89
N LEU A 130 -6.00 -11.17 -4.78
CA LEU A 130 -6.45 -10.68 -6.08
C LEU A 130 -6.53 -11.76 -7.14
N ASP A 131 -5.92 -12.93 -6.91
CA ASP A 131 -5.80 -13.99 -7.91
C ASP A 131 -5.20 -13.45 -9.23
N VAL A 132 -4.05 -12.81 -9.13
CA VAL A 132 -3.29 -12.23 -10.25
C VAL A 132 -1.81 -12.52 -10.06
N PHE A 133 -1.04 -12.53 -11.14
CA PHE A 133 0.40 -12.49 -11.09
C PHE A 133 0.88 -11.05 -11.12
N LEU A 134 1.72 -10.69 -10.17
CA LEU A 134 2.38 -9.40 -10.11
C LEU A 134 3.82 -9.52 -10.65
N SER A 135 4.42 -8.39 -10.94
CA SER A 135 5.79 -8.31 -11.45
C SER A 135 6.66 -7.45 -10.54
N GLN A 136 7.96 -7.34 -10.88
CA GLN A 136 8.89 -6.44 -10.19
C GLN A 136 8.36 -5.01 -10.00
N LYS A 137 7.42 -4.55 -10.83
CA LYS A 137 6.80 -3.23 -10.70
C LYS A 137 5.94 -3.09 -9.46
N ALA A 138 5.52 -4.20 -8.85
CA ALA A 138 4.66 -4.20 -7.68
C ALA A 138 5.42 -3.92 -6.37
N ASN A 139 6.75 -4.04 -6.35
CA ASN A 139 7.55 -3.75 -5.17
C ASN A 139 8.63 -2.72 -5.47
N VAL A 140 8.58 -1.58 -4.79
CA VAL A 140 9.49 -0.46 -5.00
C VAL A 140 10.16 -0.10 -3.68
N THR A 141 11.49 -0.11 -3.64
CA THR A 141 12.26 0.23 -2.44
C THR A 141 12.93 1.60 -2.55
N THR A 142 13.27 2.21 -1.42
CA THR A 142 14.09 3.42 -1.39
C THR A 142 15.40 3.21 -2.16
N GLY A 143 16.02 2.02 -2.00
CA GLY A 143 17.28 1.70 -2.69
C GLY A 143 17.15 1.77 -4.21
N GLN A 144 16.11 1.17 -4.78
CA GLN A 144 15.84 1.24 -6.22
C GLN A 144 15.61 2.68 -6.71
N ILE A 145 14.86 3.49 -5.97
CA ILE A 145 14.57 4.88 -6.32
C ILE A 145 15.87 5.69 -6.35
N TYR A 146 16.67 5.63 -5.28
CA TYR A 146 17.92 6.38 -5.21
C TYR A 146 18.94 5.89 -6.24
N GLN A 147 19.06 4.60 -6.46
CA GLN A 147 19.94 4.03 -7.47
C GLN A 147 19.62 4.57 -8.87
N GLU A 148 18.33 4.62 -9.24
CA GLU A 148 17.91 5.12 -10.53
C GLU A 148 18.16 6.64 -10.68
N VAL A 149 17.86 7.43 -9.66
CA VAL A 149 18.10 8.87 -9.69
C VAL A 149 19.61 9.17 -9.79
N LEU A 150 20.45 8.44 -9.04
CA LEU A 150 21.91 8.57 -9.12
C LEU A 150 22.43 8.10 -10.48
N ARG A 151 21.90 7.03 -11.06
CA ARG A 151 22.23 6.58 -12.41
C ARG A 151 21.95 7.70 -13.45
N LYS A 152 20.77 8.30 -13.39
CA LYS A 152 20.35 9.41 -14.27
C LYS A 152 21.26 10.63 -14.09
N GLU A 153 21.61 10.96 -12.85
CA GLU A 153 22.55 12.06 -12.56
C GLU A 153 23.92 11.79 -13.21
N ARG A 154 24.50 10.60 -13.01
CA ARG A 154 25.79 10.24 -13.60
C ARG A 154 25.77 10.17 -15.12
N ALA A 155 24.63 9.83 -15.71
CA ALA A 155 24.41 9.84 -17.16
C ALA A 155 24.21 11.26 -17.73
N GLY A 156 24.09 12.30 -16.88
CA GLY A 156 23.87 13.67 -17.30
C GLY A 156 22.44 14.00 -17.72
N GLU A 157 21.49 13.13 -17.42
CA GLU A 157 20.07 13.29 -17.81
C GLU A 157 19.42 14.55 -17.18
N TYR A 158 19.96 15.04 -16.07
CA TYR A 158 19.49 16.26 -15.40
C TYR A 158 20.15 17.55 -15.89
N LEU A 159 20.97 17.50 -16.96
CA LEU A 159 21.54 18.66 -17.64
C LEU A 159 22.26 19.64 -16.70
N GLY A 160 22.94 19.15 -15.66
CA GLY A 160 23.68 19.96 -14.69
C GLY A 160 22.84 20.62 -13.61
N GLN A 161 21.56 20.26 -13.49
CA GLN A 161 20.70 20.71 -12.39
C GLN A 161 21.21 20.17 -11.05
N CYS A 162 20.92 20.91 -9.97
CA CYS A 162 21.11 20.39 -8.61
C CYS A 162 20.03 19.35 -8.31
N VAL A 163 20.44 18.09 -8.20
CA VAL A 163 19.51 16.97 -7.91
C VAL A 163 19.17 16.93 -6.41
N GLN A 164 17.89 16.95 -6.08
CA GLN A 164 17.38 17.03 -4.71
C GLN A 164 16.27 16.00 -4.49
N VAL A 165 15.84 15.81 -3.23
CA VAL A 165 14.72 14.91 -2.92
C VAL A 165 13.47 15.37 -3.65
N ILE A 166 13.12 16.66 -3.52
CA ILE A 166 12.06 17.29 -4.30
C ILE A 166 12.75 18.15 -5.37
N PRO A 167 12.48 17.97 -6.67
CA PRO A 167 11.46 17.07 -7.24
C PRO A 167 12.01 15.71 -7.74
N HIS A 168 13.31 15.43 -7.67
CA HIS A 168 13.92 14.34 -8.45
C HIS A 168 13.56 12.95 -7.87
N ILE A 169 13.72 12.76 -6.56
CA ILE A 169 13.33 11.52 -5.87
C ILE A 169 11.80 11.37 -5.88
N THR A 170 11.04 12.44 -5.56
CA THR A 170 9.58 12.37 -5.56
C THR A 170 9.01 12.11 -6.95
N ASN A 171 9.60 12.64 -8.02
CA ASN A 171 9.18 12.34 -9.39
C ASN A 171 9.46 10.88 -9.78
N GLU A 172 10.61 10.31 -9.38
CA GLU A 172 10.88 8.90 -9.62
C GLU A 172 9.89 8.01 -8.87
N ILE A 173 9.58 8.32 -7.59
CA ILE A 173 8.55 7.60 -6.82
C ILE A 173 7.19 7.68 -7.53
N LYS A 174 6.75 8.88 -7.96
CA LYS A 174 5.50 9.05 -8.70
C LYS A 174 5.47 8.26 -10.01
N SER A 175 6.59 8.20 -10.71
CA SER A 175 6.73 7.38 -11.90
C SER A 175 6.51 5.89 -11.60
N ARG A 176 7.09 5.39 -10.50
CA ARG A 176 6.90 4.00 -10.06
C ARG A 176 5.47 3.73 -9.60
N MET A 177 4.84 4.65 -8.88
CA MET A 177 3.43 4.53 -8.47
C MET A 177 2.48 4.37 -9.67
N ARG A 178 2.83 4.90 -10.82
CA ARG A 178 2.04 4.84 -12.06
C ARG A 178 2.51 3.75 -13.03
N ALA A 179 3.60 3.04 -12.73
CA ALA A 179 4.24 2.12 -13.67
C ALA A 179 3.38 0.88 -14.03
N GLN A 180 2.35 0.60 -13.25
CA GLN A 180 1.39 -0.48 -13.50
C GLN A 180 0.12 -0.01 -14.20
N ALA A 181 0.00 1.29 -14.47
CA ALA A 181 -1.16 1.84 -15.16
C ALA A 181 -1.24 1.32 -16.61
N SER A 182 -2.40 0.83 -17.00
CA SER A 182 -2.74 0.38 -18.36
C SER A 182 -4.24 0.54 -18.58
N ASP A 183 -4.68 0.47 -19.83
CA ASP A 183 -6.10 0.61 -20.19
C ASP A 183 -7.01 -0.48 -19.56
N ASP A 184 -6.42 -1.60 -19.12
CA ASP A 184 -7.13 -2.71 -18.51
C ASP A 184 -7.22 -2.60 -16.97
N VAL A 185 -6.69 -1.52 -16.36
CA VAL A 185 -6.65 -1.34 -14.91
C VAL A 185 -7.50 -0.16 -14.50
N ASP A 186 -8.48 -0.40 -13.65
CA ASP A 186 -9.37 0.64 -13.12
C ASP A 186 -8.78 1.30 -11.86
N VAL A 187 -8.15 0.50 -10.98
CA VAL A 187 -7.65 0.94 -9.68
C VAL A 187 -6.25 0.38 -9.40
N ILE A 188 -5.37 1.24 -8.93
CA ILE A 188 -4.08 0.83 -8.35
C ILE A 188 -4.10 1.12 -6.85
N ILE A 189 -3.95 0.08 -6.03
CA ILE A 189 -3.78 0.22 -4.59
C ILE A 189 -2.29 0.27 -4.28
N THR A 190 -1.82 1.39 -3.75
CA THR A 190 -0.42 1.57 -3.34
C THR A 190 -0.31 1.54 -1.83
N GLU A 191 0.33 0.53 -1.28
CA GLU A 191 0.67 0.49 0.13
C GLU A 191 2.02 1.18 0.37
N ILE A 192 2.06 2.13 1.30
CA ILE A 192 3.31 2.75 1.75
C ILE A 192 3.76 2.07 3.04
N GLY A 193 4.93 1.45 3.01
CA GLY A 193 5.58 0.82 4.14
C GLY A 193 6.00 1.81 5.22
N GLY A 194 6.38 1.29 6.39
CA GLY A 194 6.76 2.10 7.53
C GLY A 194 5.58 2.76 8.26
N THR A 195 5.89 3.80 9.00
CA THR A 195 4.97 4.47 9.92
C THR A 195 4.91 5.97 9.61
N VAL A 196 3.74 6.61 9.79
CA VAL A 196 3.65 8.09 9.71
C VAL A 196 4.55 8.68 10.78
N GLY A 197 5.48 9.55 10.36
CA GLY A 197 6.49 10.17 11.23
C GLY A 197 7.87 9.52 11.13
N ASP A 198 8.02 8.35 10.53
CA ASP A 198 9.32 7.78 10.23
C ASP A 198 10.02 8.60 9.13
N ILE A 199 11.30 8.91 9.32
CA ILE A 199 12.09 9.70 8.37
C ILE A 199 12.15 9.00 7.02
N GLU A 200 12.28 7.69 7.02
CA GLU A 200 12.42 6.86 5.84
C GLU A 200 11.19 6.93 4.93
N SER A 201 10.00 7.10 5.50
CA SER A 201 8.74 7.13 4.74
C SER A 201 8.41 8.52 4.18
N GLN A 202 9.07 9.58 4.63
CA GLN A 202 8.73 10.96 4.24
C GLN A 202 8.76 11.21 2.73
N PRO A 203 9.77 10.75 1.94
CA PRO A 203 9.78 10.97 0.50
C PRO A 203 8.61 10.29 -0.22
N PHE A 204 8.18 9.11 0.26
CA PHE A 204 7.01 8.41 -0.30
C PHE A 204 5.71 9.14 0.00
N LEU A 205 5.56 9.67 1.23
CA LEU A 205 4.40 10.47 1.61
C LEU A 205 4.32 11.78 0.83
N GLU A 206 5.45 12.45 0.66
CA GLU A 206 5.50 13.65 -0.17
C GLU A 206 5.11 13.34 -1.62
N ALA A 207 5.65 12.27 -2.20
CA ALA A 207 5.27 11.83 -3.54
C ALA A 207 3.78 11.48 -3.64
N ALA A 208 3.22 10.78 -2.64
CA ALA A 208 1.79 10.46 -2.58
C ALA A 208 0.91 11.72 -2.55
N ARG A 209 1.28 12.71 -1.73
CA ARG A 209 0.63 14.02 -1.69
C ARG A 209 0.66 14.71 -3.06
N GLU A 210 1.82 14.66 -3.73
CA GLU A 210 1.96 15.19 -5.09
C GLU A 210 1.12 14.42 -6.11
N VAL A 211 1.01 13.08 -6.01
CA VAL A 211 0.14 12.27 -6.89
C VAL A 211 -1.30 12.73 -6.79
N ARG A 212 -1.84 12.94 -5.58
CA ARG A 212 -3.20 13.45 -5.41
C ARG A 212 -3.38 14.83 -6.03
N ARG A 213 -2.40 15.71 -5.88
CA ARG A 213 -2.42 17.04 -6.55
C ARG A 213 -2.43 16.91 -8.08
N ASP A 214 -1.62 15.98 -8.61
CA ASP A 214 -1.47 15.81 -10.06
C ASP A 214 -2.70 15.16 -10.70
N LEU A 215 -3.35 14.21 -10.01
CA LEU A 215 -4.53 13.48 -10.50
C LEU A 215 -5.87 14.15 -10.16
N GLY A 216 -5.89 14.98 -9.13
CA GLY A 216 -7.11 15.52 -8.54
C GLY A 216 -7.69 14.62 -7.44
N PRO A 217 -8.48 15.20 -6.51
CA PRO A 217 -9.04 14.49 -5.37
C PRO A 217 -9.99 13.36 -5.78
N ASP A 218 -10.73 13.53 -6.87
CA ASP A 218 -11.70 12.53 -7.36
C ASP A 218 -11.04 11.27 -7.94
N ASN A 219 -9.71 11.29 -8.15
CA ASN A 219 -8.95 10.20 -8.76
C ASN A 219 -7.92 9.58 -7.80
N CYS A 220 -7.84 10.05 -6.57
CA CYS A 220 -6.86 9.59 -5.61
C CYS A 220 -7.40 9.67 -4.19
N MET A 221 -7.46 8.55 -3.50
CA MET A 221 -8.00 8.40 -2.15
C MET A 221 -6.91 7.93 -1.18
N PHE A 222 -6.90 8.49 0.03
CA PHE A 222 -6.03 8.05 1.12
C PHE A 222 -6.81 7.24 2.16
N VAL A 223 -6.43 5.99 2.33
CA VAL A 223 -6.94 5.10 3.37
C VAL A 223 -5.89 4.95 4.46
N HIS A 224 -6.21 5.35 5.67
CA HIS A 224 -5.28 5.29 6.79
C HIS A 224 -5.66 4.19 7.77
N VAL A 225 -4.75 3.23 7.99
CA VAL A 225 -4.93 2.13 8.93
C VAL A 225 -4.35 2.53 10.28
N SER A 226 -5.12 2.43 11.36
CA SER A 226 -4.70 2.85 12.70
C SER A 226 -5.17 1.88 13.79
N LEU A 227 -4.49 1.87 14.93
CA LEU A 227 -4.81 1.04 16.08
C LEU A 227 -5.71 1.80 17.07
N VAL A 228 -6.76 1.13 17.53
CA VAL A 228 -7.56 1.55 18.68
C VAL A 228 -7.36 0.51 19.80
N PRO A 229 -6.34 0.69 20.67
CA PRO A 229 -6.01 -0.29 21.68
C PRO A 229 -7.03 -0.30 22.82
N TYR A 230 -7.29 -1.48 23.34
CA TYR A 230 -8.00 -1.66 24.61
C TYR A 230 -7.01 -1.65 25.78
N ILE A 231 -7.26 -0.79 26.75
CA ILE A 231 -6.44 -0.72 27.97
C ILE A 231 -7.16 -1.49 29.08
N SER A 232 -6.67 -2.68 29.38
CA SER A 232 -7.30 -3.58 30.35
C SER A 232 -7.44 -2.96 31.75
N ALA A 233 -6.46 -2.19 32.21
CA ALA A 233 -6.50 -1.52 33.49
C ALA A 233 -7.58 -0.42 33.59
N ALA A 234 -7.94 0.20 32.47
CA ALA A 234 -8.95 1.25 32.41
C ALA A 234 -10.30 0.76 31.86
N HIS A 235 -10.37 -0.51 31.43
CA HIS A 235 -11.53 -1.12 30.79
C HIS A 235 -12.11 -0.29 29.63
N GLU A 236 -11.25 0.35 28.84
CA GLU A 236 -11.71 1.22 27.75
C GLU A 236 -10.81 1.15 26.50
N LEU A 237 -11.42 1.44 25.35
CA LEU A 237 -10.74 1.62 24.08
C LEU A 237 -10.22 3.07 23.97
N LYS A 238 -8.96 3.22 23.56
CA LYS A 238 -8.29 4.53 23.47
C LYS A 238 -8.24 5.02 22.03
N THR A 239 -8.89 6.14 21.78
CA THR A 239 -8.93 6.80 20.44
C THR A 239 -7.77 7.78 20.20
N LYS A 240 -7.02 8.15 21.26
CA LYS A 240 -5.91 9.12 21.14
C LYS A 240 -4.80 8.69 20.19
N PRO A 241 -4.39 7.42 20.13
CA PRO A 241 -3.38 6.98 19.16
C PRO A 241 -3.78 7.29 17.72
N THR A 242 -5.01 6.95 17.33
CA THR A 242 -5.55 7.27 16.01
C THR A 242 -5.58 8.78 15.73
N GLN A 243 -6.06 9.58 16.69
CA GLN A 243 -6.10 11.04 16.56
C GLN A 243 -4.70 11.63 16.34
N HIS A 244 -3.69 11.19 17.08
CA HIS A 244 -2.30 11.64 16.91
C HIS A 244 -1.72 11.22 15.57
N SER A 245 -2.01 10.01 15.15
CA SER A 245 -1.59 9.47 13.86
C SER A 245 -2.11 10.33 12.70
N VAL A 246 -3.41 10.60 12.68
CA VAL A 246 -4.04 11.45 11.67
C VAL A 246 -3.50 12.89 11.72
N MET A 247 -3.25 13.41 12.93
CA MET A 247 -2.65 14.74 13.09
C MET A 247 -1.25 14.80 12.44
N MET A 248 -0.41 13.77 12.65
CA MET A 248 0.92 13.69 12.03
C MET A 248 0.82 13.60 10.51
N LEU A 249 -0.12 12.83 9.98
CA LEU A 249 -0.34 12.71 8.54
C LEU A 249 -0.77 14.05 7.94
N ARG A 250 -1.63 14.79 8.62
CA ARG A 250 -2.05 16.14 8.21
C ARG A 250 -0.91 17.16 8.24
N GLN A 251 0.04 17.03 9.17
CA GLN A 251 1.25 17.88 9.18
C GLN A 251 2.09 17.70 7.93
N LEU A 252 2.01 16.52 7.27
CA LEU A 252 2.62 16.25 5.98
C LEU A 252 1.74 16.69 4.79
N GLY A 253 0.61 17.33 5.04
CA GLY A 253 -0.32 17.80 4.02
C GLY A 253 -1.22 16.72 3.43
N ILE A 254 -1.40 15.60 4.12
CA ILE A 254 -2.29 14.50 3.72
C ILE A 254 -3.45 14.40 4.71
N SER A 255 -4.67 14.59 4.23
CA SER A 255 -5.89 14.27 4.98
C SER A 255 -6.41 12.92 4.50
N PRO A 256 -6.60 11.93 5.39
CA PRO A 256 -7.18 10.65 5.01
C PRO A 256 -8.66 10.83 4.66
N ASP A 257 -9.09 10.10 3.62
CA ASP A 257 -10.50 10.04 3.19
C ASP A 257 -11.23 8.91 3.92
N ALA A 258 -10.51 7.85 4.32
CA ALA A 258 -11.04 6.77 5.14
C ALA A 258 -10.06 6.33 6.23
N LEU A 259 -10.62 5.82 7.33
CA LEU A 259 -9.88 5.25 8.46
C LEU A 259 -10.29 3.79 8.66
N VAL A 260 -9.32 2.87 8.61
CA VAL A 260 -9.50 1.48 9.00
C VAL A 260 -8.94 1.30 10.41
N LEU A 261 -9.82 1.07 11.35
CA LEU A 261 -9.52 1.00 12.78
C LEU A 261 -9.29 -0.45 13.19
N ARG A 262 -8.04 -0.82 13.43
CA ARG A 262 -7.67 -2.13 13.97
C ARG A 262 -7.92 -2.18 15.47
N SER A 263 -8.57 -3.23 15.92
CA SER A 263 -8.87 -3.46 17.35
C SER A 263 -9.05 -4.94 17.63
N ASP A 264 -8.83 -5.34 18.87
CA ASP A 264 -9.04 -6.71 19.36
C ASP A 264 -10.52 -7.05 19.62
N ARG A 265 -11.40 -6.03 19.51
CA ARG A 265 -12.85 -6.16 19.76
C ARG A 265 -13.63 -5.13 18.95
N PRO A 266 -14.96 -5.36 18.73
CA PRO A 266 -15.81 -4.41 18.00
C PRO A 266 -15.84 -3.02 18.64
N LEU A 267 -15.82 -1.99 17.82
CA LEU A 267 -16.00 -0.59 18.22
C LEU A 267 -17.49 -0.24 18.18
N ASN A 268 -17.96 0.42 19.24
CA ASN A 268 -19.32 0.96 19.23
C ASN A 268 -19.40 2.24 18.39
N GLN A 269 -20.61 2.61 17.96
CA GLN A 269 -20.84 3.78 17.11
C GLN A 269 -20.33 5.07 17.74
N SER A 270 -20.47 5.26 19.03
CA SER A 270 -19.98 6.47 19.73
C SER A 270 -18.45 6.67 19.63
N ILE A 271 -17.69 5.57 19.59
CA ILE A 271 -16.24 5.62 19.37
C ILE A 271 -15.93 6.00 17.92
N LYS A 272 -16.64 5.42 16.95
CA LYS A 272 -16.51 5.76 15.53
C LYS A 272 -16.85 7.24 15.29
N ASP A 273 -17.98 7.73 15.82
CA ASP A 273 -18.40 9.13 15.70
C ASP A 273 -17.36 10.10 16.30
N LYS A 274 -16.81 9.72 17.46
CA LYS A 274 -15.75 10.51 18.09
C LYS A 274 -14.49 10.57 17.22
N ILE A 275 -14.09 9.47 16.61
CA ILE A 275 -12.92 9.42 15.74
C ILE A 275 -13.19 10.21 14.45
N SER A 276 -14.36 10.04 13.84
CA SER A 276 -14.81 10.81 12.69
C SER A 276 -14.69 12.32 12.97
N LEU A 277 -15.29 12.80 14.05
CA LEU A 277 -15.24 14.22 14.44
C LEU A 277 -13.81 14.70 14.69
N MET A 278 -12.99 13.95 15.42
CA MET A 278 -11.65 14.38 15.82
C MET A 278 -10.63 14.26 14.69
N CYS A 279 -10.88 13.37 13.75
CA CYS A 279 -10.02 13.15 12.60
C CYS A 279 -10.54 13.83 11.33
N ASP A 280 -11.74 14.43 11.35
CA ASP A 280 -12.37 15.11 10.22
C ASP A 280 -12.42 14.18 8.99
N VAL A 281 -12.99 13.02 9.20
CA VAL A 281 -13.24 11.99 8.20
C VAL A 281 -14.72 11.65 8.28
N ASP A 282 -15.36 11.47 7.14
CA ASP A 282 -16.77 11.11 7.10
C ASP A 282 -17.05 9.86 7.94
N ALA A 283 -18.19 9.86 8.64
CA ALA A 283 -18.54 8.75 9.54
C ALA A 283 -18.61 7.40 8.80
N GLU A 284 -19.05 7.41 7.54
CA GLU A 284 -19.09 6.21 6.68
C GLU A 284 -17.69 5.74 6.26
N GLY A 285 -16.71 6.65 6.22
CA GLY A 285 -15.30 6.33 5.97
C GLY A 285 -14.54 5.82 7.19
N VAL A 286 -15.18 5.75 8.38
CA VAL A 286 -14.56 5.23 9.61
C VAL A 286 -15.04 3.81 9.87
N VAL A 287 -14.23 2.84 9.47
CA VAL A 287 -14.58 1.40 9.52
C VAL A 287 -13.74 0.66 10.57
N ASN A 288 -14.34 -0.34 11.20
CA ASN A 288 -13.67 -1.19 12.17
C ASN A 288 -13.18 -2.49 11.49
N CYS A 289 -11.93 -2.83 11.69
CA CYS A 289 -11.36 -4.09 11.25
C CYS A 289 -10.86 -4.84 12.48
N VAL A 290 -11.74 -5.63 13.10
CA VAL A 290 -11.43 -6.46 14.28
C VAL A 290 -10.50 -7.61 13.91
N ASP A 291 -9.80 -8.14 14.93
CA ASP A 291 -9.02 -9.36 14.75
C ASP A 291 -9.95 -10.53 14.38
N ALA A 292 -9.58 -11.22 13.30
CA ALA A 292 -10.37 -12.30 12.73
C ALA A 292 -9.72 -13.67 12.98
N PRO A 293 -10.51 -14.75 13.07
CA PRO A 293 -9.98 -16.11 13.20
C PRO A 293 -9.09 -16.53 12.01
N SER A 294 -9.37 -16.00 10.84
CA SER A 294 -8.60 -16.22 9.61
C SER A 294 -8.40 -14.89 8.87
N ILE A 295 -7.25 -14.74 8.21
CA ILE A 295 -7.00 -13.60 7.33
C ILE A 295 -8.02 -13.53 6.17
N TYR A 296 -8.58 -14.66 5.78
CA TYR A 296 -9.59 -14.77 4.73
C TYR A 296 -10.97 -14.24 5.14
N ASP A 297 -11.20 -13.99 6.45
CA ASP A 297 -12.43 -13.34 6.94
C ASP A 297 -12.42 -11.82 6.76
N VAL A 298 -11.24 -11.22 6.62
CA VAL A 298 -11.08 -9.76 6.61
C VAL A 298 -11.85 -9.08 5.47
N PRO A 299 -11.89 -9.60 4.23
CA PRO A 299 -12.75 -9.02 3.19
C PRO A 299 -14.21 -8.90 3.60
N LYS A 300 -14.75 -9.94 4.25
CA LYS A 300 -16.14 -9.93 4.73
C LYS A 300 -16.37 -8.90 5.83
N ILE A 301 -15.43 -8.76 6.77
CA ILE A 301 -15.48 -7.74 7.83
C ILE A 301 -15.50 -6.33 7.21
N LEU A 302 -14.63 -6.04 6.26
CA LEU A 302 -14.57 -4.74 5.61
C LEU A 302 -15.81 -4.45 4.74
N PHE A 303 -16.40 -5.48 4.13
CA PHE A 303 -17.67 -5.39 3.42
C PHE A 303 -18.84 -5.06 4.36
N GLU A 304 -18.96 -5.77 5.49
CA GLU A 304 -20.00 -5.52 6.50
C GLU A 304 -19.89 -4.11 7.11
N GLU A 305 -18.70 -3.56 7.18
CA GLU A 305 -18.40 -2.17 7.59
C GLU A 305 -18.61 -1.15 6.47
N GLY A 306 -18.79 -1.57 5.21
CA GLY A 306 -19.13 -0.73 4.07
C GLY A 306 -17.93 -0.04 3.39
N LEU A 307 -16.70 -0.45 3.68
CA LEU A 307 -15.49 0.22 3.15
C LEU A 307 -15.46 0.23 1.63
N ASP A 308 -15.77 -0.88 0.98
CA ASP A 308 -15.73 -1.02 -0.47
C ASP A 308 -16.79 -0.16 -1.17
N ALA A 309 -18.01 -0.12 -0.62
CA ALA A 309 -19.08 0.74 -1.13
C ALA A 309 -18.71 2.24 -0.99
N TYR A 310 -18.10 2.60 0.15
CA TYR A 310 -17.59 3.95 0.38
C TYR A 310 -16.51 4.32 -0.66
N VAL A 311 -15.53 3.45 -0.88
CA VAL A 311 -14.45 3.66 -1.86
C VAL A 311 -14.99 3.79 -3.30
N VAL A 312 -15.93 2.93 -3.70
CA VAL A 312 -16.56 2.97 -5.02
C VAL A 312 -17.28 4.29 -5.24
N ARG A 313 -17.99 4.79 -4.22
CA ARG A 313 -18.68 6.08 -4.28
C ARG A 313 -17.71 7.25 -4.40
N GLU A 314 -16.71 7.31 -3.51
CA GLU A 314 -15.75 8.43 -3.46
C GLU A 314 -14.89 8.55 -4.72
N LEU A 315 -14.56 7.43 -5.35
CA LEU A 315 -13.79 7.41 -6.59
C LEU A 315 -14.67 7.42 -7.85
N GLY A 316 -16.00 7.47 -7.71
CA GLY A 316 -16.93 7.48 -8.84
C GLY A 316 -16.80 6.23 -9.73
N LEU A 317 -16.50 5.08 -9.13
CA LEU A 317 -16.38 3.81 -9.84
C LEU A 317 -17.76 3.20 -10.16
N PRO A 318 -17.87 2.31 -11.17
CA PRO A 318 -19.11 1.59 -11.43
C PRO A 318 -19.51 0.75 -10.20
N PHE A 319 -20.79 0.87 -9.79
CA PHE A 319 -21.29 0.11 -8.67
C PHE A 319 -21.94 -1.18 -9.18
N HIS A 320 -21.39 -2.32 -8.77
CA HIS A 320 -21.97 -3.65 -8.94
C HIS A 320 -22.02 -4.34 -7.58
N ASP A 321 -22.93 -5.27 -7.40
CA ASP A 321 -22.97 -6.09 -6.20
C ASP A 321 -21.72 -6.96 -6.10
N VAL A 322 -21.32 -7.28 -4.87
CA VAL A 322 -20.13 -8.13 -4.64
C VAL A 322 -20.49 -9.57 -4.97
N ASP A 323 -19.73 -10.17 -5.86
CA ASP A 323 -19.80 -11.61 -6.11
C ASP A 323 -19.02 -12.36 -5.03
N TRP A 324 -19.74 -13.10 -4.21
CA TRP A 324 -19.22 -13.87 -3.08
C TRP A 324 -19.01 -15.35 -3.37
N ASP A 325 -19.43 -15.88 -4.51
CA ASP A 325 -19.55 -17.32 -4.73
C ASP A 325 -18.24 -18.06 -4.46
N GLU A 326 -17.13 -17.63 -5.07
CA GLU A 326 -15.82 -18.25 -4.85
C GLU A 326 -15.28 -18.04 -3.44
N TRP A 327 -15.45 -16.82 -2.90
CA TRP A 327 -14.91 -16.50 -1.59
C TRP A 327 -15.70 -17.13 -0.46
N ALA A 328 -17.01 -17.29 -0.62
CA ALA A 328 -17.87 -18.00 0.32
C ALA A 328 -17.51 -19.49 0.38
N ASP A 329 -17.27 -20.15 -0.77
CA ASP A 329 -16.79 -21.54 -0.80
C ASP A 329 -15.43 -21.69 -0.09
N LEU A 330 -14.51 -20.73 -0.29
CA LEU A 330 -13.24 -20.71 0.44
C LEU A 330 -13.48 -20.61 1.96
N LEU A 331 -14.31 -19.67 2.42
CA LEU A 331 -14.60 -19.52 3.86
C LEU A 331 -15.27 -20.75 4.46
N GLU A 332 -16.17 -21.40 3.72
CA GLU A 332 -16.78 -22.66 4.16
C GLU A 332 -15.73 -23.74 4.39
N ARG A 333 -14.73 -23.84 3.51
CA ARG A 333 -13.62 -24.81 3.64
C ARG A 333 -12.66 -24.45 4.77
N VAL A 334 -12.45 -23.15 5.02
CA VAL A 334 -11.61 -22.64 6.10
C VAL A 334 -12.20 -22.96 7.46
N HIS A 335 -13.52 -22.75 7.63
CA HIS A 335 -14.19 -22.84 8.93
C HIS A 335 -14.80 -24.21 9.23
N HIS A 336 -15.11 -25.01 8.19
CA HIS A 336 -15.79 -26.30 8.34
C HIS A 336 -14.99 -27.46 7.74
N PRO A 337 -13.70 -27.65 8.15
CA PRO A 337 -12.90 -28.79 7.68
C PRO A 337 -13.51 -30.10 8.11
N LYS A 338 -13.46 -31.11 7.24
CA LYS A 338 -14.06 -32.45 7.49
C LYS A 338 -13.10 -33.39 8.21
N HIS A 339 -11.79 -33.09 8.19
CA HIS A 339 -10.73 -33.88 8.84
C HIS A 339 -9.52 -32.99 9.18
N GLU A 340 -8.55 -33.54 9.88
CA GLU A 340 -7.31 -32.86 10.23
C GLU A 340 -6.10 -33.65 9.75
N VAL A 341 -5.06 -32.92 9.36
CA VAL A 341 -3.75 -33.51 9.00
C VAL A 341 -2.64 -32.76 9.72
N ASN A 342 -1.60 -33.51 10.11
CA ASN A 342 -0.40 -32.94 10.71
C ASN A 342 0.73 -32.95 9.68
N ILE A 343 1.34 -31.80 9.44
CA ILE A 343 2.47 -31.63 8.53
C ILE A 343 3.63 -31.02 9.32
N ALA A 344 4.81 -31.64 9.23
CA ALA A 344 6.02 -31.09 9.84
C ALA A 344 6.78 -30.25 8.80
N ILE A 345 7.11 -29.01 9.16
CA ILE A 345 8.06 -28.19 8.42
C ILE A 345 9.39 -28.25 9.18
N VAL A 346 10.39 -28.82 8.52
CA VAL A 346 11.76 -28.87 9.05
C VAL A 346 12.55 -27.72 8.46
N GLY A 347 12.99 -26.77 9.28
CA GLY A 347 13.63 -25.56 8.80
C GLY A 347 14.61 -24.94 9.75
N LYS A 348 15.41 -24.00 9.25
CA LYS A 348 16.41 -23.26 10.02
C LYS A 348 15.81 -22.07 10.77
N TYR A 349 14.79 -21.38 10.21
CA TYR A 349 14.25 -20.14 10.73
C TYR A 349 12.87 -20.31 11.37
N ILE A 350 12.66 -21.45 12.04
CA ILE A 350 11.35 -21.84 12.58
C ILE A 350 10.83 -20.95 13.72
N ASP A 351 11.71 -20.16 14.34
CA ASP A 351 11.31 -19.20 15.38
C ASP A 351 10.56 -17.98 14.81
N LEU A 352 10.61 -17.77 13.48
CA LEU A 352 9.83 -16.78 12.76
C LEU A 352 9.03 -17.45 11.66
N PRO A 353 7.75 -17.77 11.86
CA PRO A 353 6.89 -18.42 10.86
C PRO A 353 6.82 -17.67 9.52
N ASP A 354 6.94 -16.34 9.53
CA ASP A 354 6.91 -15.49 8.33
C ASP A 354 8.09 -15.79 7.37
N ALA A 355 9.17 -16.41 7.84
CA ALA A 355 10.25 -16.89 6.98
C ALA A 355 9.82 -18.04 6.03
N TYR A 356 8.66 -18.63 6.28
CA TYR A 356 8.08 -19.74 5.51
C TYR A 356 6.63 -19.45 5.11
N LEU A 357 6.25 -18.19 4.97
CA LEU A 357 4.86 -17.78 4.77
C LEU A 357 4.25 -18.43 3.53
N SER A 358 4.91 -18.36 2.38
CA SER A 358 4.41 -18.97 1.14
C SER A 358 4.28 -20.49 1.23
N VAL A 359 5.21 -21.15 1.92
CA VAL A 359 5.14 -22.61 2.16
C VAL A 359 3.92 -22.95 3.02
N THR A 360 3.71 -22.20 4.11
CA THR A 360 2.57 -22.43 5.01
C THR A 360 1.24 -22.10 4.35
N GLU A 361 1.16 -21.03 3.57
CA GLU A 361 -0.05 -20.68 2.83
C GLU A 361 -0.35 -21.70 1.70
N ALA A 362 0.66 -22.20 0.99
CA ALA A 362 0.48 -23.27 0.02
C ALA A 362 -0.04 -24.57 0.66
N ILE A 363 0.50 -24.93 1.83
CA ILE A 363 0.05 -26.10 2.61
C ILE A 363 -1.39 -25.90 3.07
N LYS A 364 -1.76 -24.71 3.59
CA LYS A 364 -3.12 -24.37 3.98
C LYS A 364 -4.08 -24.43 2.78
N ALA A 365 -3.70 -23.84 1.64
CA ALA A 365 -4.50 -23.88 0.41
C ALA A 365 -4.77 -25.34 -0.04
N GLY A 366 -3.73 -26.21 0.01
CA GLY A 366 -3.90 -27.64 -0.20
C GLY A 366 -4.87 -28.29 0.81
N GLY A 367 -4.82 -27.84 2.07
CA GLY A 367 -5.78 -28.23 3.10
C GLY A 367 -7.20 -27.81 2.74
N PHE A 368 -7.44 -26.57 2.39
CA PHE A 368 -8.75 -26.04 2.01
C PHE A 368 -9.33 -26.79 0.80
N ALA A 369 -8.50 -27.03 -0.23
CA ALA A 369 -8.90 -27.78 -1.41
C ALA A 369 -9.41 -29.21 -1.05
N ASN A 370 -8.86 -29.80 0.00
CA ASN A 370 -9.19 -31.15 0.47
C ASN A 370 -10.09 -31.17 1.72
N TRP A 371 -10.70 -30.06 2.12
CA TRP A 371 -11.51 -29.96 3.35
C TRP A 371 -10.77 -30.39 4.62
N ALA A 372 -9.47 -30.15 4.67
CA ALA A 372 -8.59 -30.55 5.76
C ALA A 372 -8.07 -29.34 6.53
N LYS A 373 -8.19 -29.38 7.84
CA LYS A 373 -7.46 -28.48 8.73
C LYS A 373 -6.03 -28.97 8.81
N VAL A 374 -5.08 -28.12 8.45
CA VAL A 374 -3.66 -28.44 8.53
C VAL A 374 -3.08 -27.91 9.82
N ASN A 375 -2.52 -28.81 10.62
CA ASN A 375 -1.76 -28.48 11.82
C ASN A 375 -0.26 -28.53 11.48
N VAL A 376 0.38 -27.36 11.35
CA VAL A 376 1.81 -27.27 11.06
C VAL A 376 2.61 -27.49 12.33
N LYS A 377 3.55 -28.43 12.31
CA LYS A 377 4.54 -28.67 13.37
C LYS A 377 5.91 -28.18 12.91
N TRP A 378 6.45 -27.25 13.63
CA TRP A 378 7.77 -26.69 13.38
C TRP A 378 8.86 -27.54 14.01
N VAL A 379 9.84 -27.94 13.22
CA VAL A 379 10.99 -28.76 13.65
C VAL A 379 12.27 -28.04 13.24
N ALA A 380 13.12 -27.75 14.21
CA ALA A 380 14.44 -27.18 13.94
C ALA A 380 15.33 -28.20 13.22
N ALA A 381 15.92 -27.80 12.10
CA ALA A 381 16.73 -28.71 11.27
C ALA A 381 17.96 -29.24 12.02
N ASP A 382 18.53 -28.47 12.92
CA ASP A 382 19.67 -28.84 13.79
C ASP A 382 19.31 -29.88 14.88
N ARG A 383 18.03 -30.18 15.08
CA ARG A 383 17.53 -31.20 16.00
C ARG A 383 17.15 -32.53 15.30
N CYS A 384 17.43 -32.63 14.01
CA CYS A 384 17.09 -33.81 13.21
C CYS A 384 18.27 -34.79 13.06
N GLU A 385 19.36 -34.60 13.77
CA GLU A 385 20.52 -35.51 13.82
C GLU A 385 20.33 -36.67 14.81
#